data_d4603a9dc1953d33dad0449ebc28715e
#
_entry.id   d4603a9dc1953d33dad0449ebc28715e
#
_cell.length_a   1.000
_cell.length_b   1.000
_cell.length_c   1.000
_cell.angle_alpha   90.00
_cell.angle_beta   90.00
_cell.angle_gamma   90.00
#
_symmetry.space_group_name_H-M   'P 1'
#
loop_
_entity.id
_entity.type
_entity.pdbx_description
1 polymer ?
#
loop_
_entity_poly.entity_id
_entity_poly.type
_entity_poly.pdbx_seq_one_letter_code
_entity_poly.pdbx_strand_id
1 'polypeptide(L)'
;VCDKCAKICPVDCIDIEPIKSVGEFGKTSDGTSKRIYAAKFDIDMAKCCFCGLCTTVCPTECLTMTDEYDFSVVNILEHNFKFGNLSETEIEEKKALYDQFVKEKEEAKKREQQEKE
;
A
#
# COMPACT_ATOMS: atom_id res chain seq x y z
N VAL A 1 -1.44 -0.09 -4.42
CA VAL A 1 -1.59 -1.11 -3.37
C VAL A 1 -3.00 -1.64 -3.34
N CYS A 2 -3.18 -2.96 -3.30
CA CYS A 2 -4.48 -3.61 -3.31
C CYS A 2 -4.68 -4.64 -2.18
N ASP A 3 -3.69 -4.79 -1.28
CA ASP A 3 -3.66 -5.72 -0.14
C ASP A 3 -3.82 -7.20 -0.47
N LYS A 4 -3.87 -7.60 -1.73
CA LYS A 4 -4.04 -9.01 -2.13
C LYS A 4 -2.89 -9.88 -1.61
N CYS A 5 -1.66 -9.38 -1.62
CA CYS A 5 -0.50 -10.09 -1.10
C CYS A 5 -0.59 -10.34 0.42
N ALA A 6 -1.06 -9.36 1.18
CA ALA A 6 -1.25 -9.52 2.61
C ALA A 6 -2.38 -10.51 2.94
N LYS A 7 -3.44 -10.51 2.15
CA LYS A 7 -4.58 -11.43 2.32
C LYS A 7 -4.25 -12.88 1.95
N ILE A 8 -3.43 -13.10 0.92
CA ILE A 8 -3.06 -14.44 0.48
C ILE A 8 -1.97 -15.07 1.37
N CYS A 9 -1.21 -14.27 2.09
CA CYS A 9 -0.07 -14.73 2.89
C CYS A 9 -0.52 -15.72 3.97
N PRO A 10 -0.07 -16.99 3.94
CA PRO A 10 -0.52 -18.01 4.88
C PRO A 10 -0.01 -17.79 6.30
N VAL A 11 1.06 -17.02 6.47
CA VAL A 11 1.70 -16.73 7.76
C VAL A 11 1.49 -15.29 8.23
N ASP A 12 0.75 -14.49 7.45
CA ASP A 12 0.41 -13.10 7.79
C ASP A 12 1.64 -12.26 8.16
N CYS A 13 2.67 -12.32 7.31
CA CYS A 13 3.94 -11.61 7.54
C CYS A 13 4.04 -10.24 6.87
N ILE A 14 3.04 -9.85 6.07
CA ILE A 14 3.05 -8.60 5.31
C ILE A 14 2.17 -7.57 6.02
N ASP A 15 2.75 -6.41 6.35
CA ASP A 15 2.08 -5.29 6.96
C ASP A 15 2.12 -4.09 6.01
N ILE A 16 0.95 -3.62 5.60
CA ILE A 16 0.80 -2.53 4.64
C ILE A 16 -0.04 -1.42 5.27
N GLU A 17 0.49 -0.20 5.26
CA GLU A 17 -0.25 1.00 5.61
C GLU A 17 -0.64 1.75 4.33
N PRO A 18 -1.93 1.74 3.92
CA PRO A 18 -2.37 2.38 2.69
C PRO A 18 -2.64 3.87 2.88
N ILE A 19 -2.33 4.66 1.85
CA ILE A 19 -2.75 6.06 1.73
C ILE A 19 -3.55 6.20 0.45
N LYS A 20 -4.77 6.73 0.54
CA LYS A 20 -5.58 7.01 -0.64
C LYS A 20 -5.03 8.19 -1.43
N SER A 21 -5.02 8.10 -2.74
CA SER A 21 -4.62 9.19 -3.62
C SER A 21 -5.81 10.12 -3.93
N VAL A 22 -5.51 11.34 -4.36
CA VAL A 22 -6.51 12.32 -4.81
C VAL A 22 -7.25 11.85 -6.06
N GLY A 23 -6.60 11.02 -6.88
CA GLY A 23 -7.16 10.50 -8.11
C GLY A 23 -6.45 9.23 -8.56
N GLU A 24 -6.82 8.78 -9.75
CA GLU A 24 -6.23 7.63 -10.41
C GLU A 24 -4.84 7.99 -10.97
N PHE A 25 -3.81 7.22 -10.63
CA PHE A 25 -2.46 7.41 -11.15
C PHE A 25 -1.97 6.28 -12.06
N GLY A 26 -2.84 5.37 -12.41
CA GLY A 26 -2.55 4.26 -13.31
C GLY A 26 -3.58 3.16 -13.21
N LYS A 27 -3.38 2.09 -13.96
CA LYS A 27 -4.20 0.88 -13.93
C LYS A 27 -3.36 -0.34 -13.57
N THR A 28 -3.96 -1.28 -12.88
CA THR A 28 -3.37 -2.58 -12.60
C THR A 28 -3.52 -3.50 -13.82
N SER A 29 -2.85 -4.67 -13.80
CA SER A 29 -2.95 -5.65 -14.88
C SER A 29 -4.35 -6.21 -15.08
N ASP A 30 -5.21 -6.19 -14.07
CA ASP A 30 -6.62 -6.60 -14.13
C ASP A 30 -7.58 -5.46 -14.54
N GLY A 31 -7.07 -4.28 -14.87
CA GLY A 31 -7.84 -3.11 -15.31
C GLY A 31 -8.37 -2.23 -14.18
N THR A 32 -8.09 -2.56 -12.92
CA THR A 32 -8.49 -1.76 -11.76
C THR A 32 -7.67 -0.48 -11.65
N SER A 33 -8.32 0.65 -11.32
CA SER A 33 -7.64 1.92 -11.14
C SER A 33 -6.73 1.93 -9.91
N LYS A 34 -5.51 2.42 -10.07
CA LYS A 34 -4.58 2.64 -8.97
C LYS A 34 -4.92 3.93 -8.23
N ARG A 35 -5.36 3.83 -6.98
CA ARG A 35 -5.76 4.96 -6.13
C ARG A 35 -5.14 4.97 -4.75
N ILE A 36 -4.31 3.99 -4.44
CA ILE A 36 -3.74 3.76 -3.13
C ILE A 36 -2.23 3.69 -3.21
N TYR A 37 -1.57 4.51 -2.38
CA TYR A 37 -0.12 4.43 -2.16
C TYR A 37 0.17 3.61 -0.90
N ALA A 38 1.28 2.89 -0.88
CA ALA A 38 1.79 2.24 0.31
C ALA A 38 2.68 3.20 1.10
N ALA A 39 2.19 3.71 2.22
CA ALA A 39 3.01 4.47 3.16
C ALA A 39 4.03 3.57 3.86
N LYS A 40 3.63 2.35 4.14
CA LYS A 40 4.43 1.33 4.80
C LYS A 40 4.19 0.00 4.10
N PHE A 41 5.28 -0.69 3.79
CA PHE A 41 5.25 -2.04 3.23
C PHE A 41 6.35 -2.85 3.91
N ASP A 42 6.00 -3.54 4.97
CA ASP A 42 6.95 -4.30 5.79
C ASP A 42 6.65 -5.79 5.65
N ILE A 43 7.72 -6.58 5.53
CA ILE A 43 7.64 -8.03 5.52
C ILE A 43 8.46 -8.57 6.69
N ASP A 44 7.80 -9.32 7.57
CA ASP A 44 8.48 -10.03 8.66
C ASP A 44 9.13 -11.31 8.13
N MET A 45 10.43 -11.25 7.85
CA MET A 45 11.19 -12.37 7.31
C MET A 45 11.31 -13.54 8.30
N ALA A 46 11.09 -13.31 9.59
CA ALA A 46 11.03 -14.39 10.58
C ALA A 46 9.81 -15.30 10.39
N LYS A 47 8.71 -14.75 9.87
CA LYS A 47 7.48 -15.50 9.58
C LYS A 47 7.41 -15.99 8.14
N CYS A 48 8.02 -15.30 7.20
CA CYS A 48 7.92 -15.60 5.78
C CYS A 48 8.45 -17.01 5.46
N CYS A 49 7.64 -17.81 4.79
CA CYS A 49 8.02 -19.17 4.35
C CYS A 49 8.48 -19.22 2.88
N PHE A 50 8.63 -18.08 2.22
CA PHE A 50 9.08 -17.96 0.83
C PHE A 50 8.25 -18.78 -0.18
N CYS A 51 6.95 -18.92 0.07
CA CYS A 51 6.05 -19.69 -0.80
C CYS A 51 5.74 -19.05 -2.16
N GLY A 52 5.99 -17.74 -2.29
CA GLY A 52 5.78 -16.99 -3.54
C GLY A 52 4.34 -16.67 -3.89
N LEU A 53 3.35 -17.00 -3.07
CA LEU A 53 1.94 -16.73 -3.35
C LEU A 53 1.63 -15.23 -3.49
N CYS A 54 2.29 -14.37 -2.70
CA CYS A 54 2.14 -12.93 -2.81
C CYS A 54 2.54 -12.38 -4.20
N THR A 55 3.53 -12.98 -4.84
CA THR A 55 3.98 -12.59 -6.18
C THR A 55 2.99 -13.01 -7.26
N THR A 56 2.27 -14.11 -7.08
CA THR A 56 1.31 -14.63 -8.05
C THR A 56 0.02 -13.83 -8.11
N VAL A 57 -0.40 -13.21 -6.99
CA VAL A 57 -1.65 -12.45 -6.90
C VAL A 57 -1.47 -10.95 -7.11
N CYS A 58 -0.24 -10.44 -7.22
CA CYS A 58 0.00 -9.02 -7.39
C CYS A 58 -0.42 -8.54 -8.79
N PRO A 59 -1.48 -7.72 -8.93
CA PRO A 59 -1.96 -7.27 -10.24
C PRO A 59 -1.06 -6.19 -10.85
N THR A 60 -0.19 -5.56 -10.05
CA THR A 60 0.77 -4.55 -10.51
C THR A 60 2.15 -5.12 -10.80
N GLU A 61 2.36 -6.40 -10.56
CA GLU A 61 3.65 -7.08 -10.71
C GLU A 61 4.79 -6.41 -9.92
N CYS A 62 4.45 -5.77 -8.80
CA CYS A 62 5.41 -5.08 -7.94
C CYS A 62 6.25 -6.00 -7.07
N LEU A 63 5.76 -7.21 -6.83
CA LEU A 63 6.43 -8.23 -6.02
C LEU A 63 7.05 -9.27 -6.93
N THR A 64 8.34 -9.45 -6.79
CA THR A 64 9.09 -10.48 -7.53
C THR A 64 9.97 -11.27 -6.56
N MET A 65 10.16 -12.54 -6.84
CA MET A 65 11.14 -13.35 -6.13
C MET A 65 12.53 -13.10 -6.69
N THR A 66 13.50 -12.92 -5.80
CA THR A 66 14.90 -12.72 -6.15
C THR A 66 15.75 -13.88 -5.63
N ASP A 67 16.99 -13.94 -6.03
CA ASP A 67 17.96 -14.93 -5.55
C ASP A 67 18.63 -14.55 -4.21
N GLU A 68 18.26 -13.42 -3.64
CA GLU A 68 18.67 -13.04 -2.29
C GLU A 68 18.04 -13.98 -1.25
N TYR A 69 18.86 -14.56 -0.40
CA TYR A 69 18.40 -15.53 0.60
C TYR A 69 18.98 -15.29 2.00
N ASP A 70 19.97 -14.44 2.13
CA ASP A 70 20.58 -14.13 3.42
C ASP A 70 19.96 -12.88 4.06
N PHE A 71 19.03 -13.09 4.96
CA PHE A 71 18.35 -12.06 5.74
C PHE A 71 18.71 -12.18 7.24
N SER A 72 19.94 -12.58 7.56
CA SER A 72 20.39 -12.76 8.93
C SER A 72 20.42 -11.44 9.70
N VAL A 73 19.87 -11.45 10.91
CA VAL A 73 19.89 -10.30 11.84
C VAL A 73 20.21 -10.78 13.24
N VAL A 74 20.78 -9.92 14.06
CA VAL A 74 21.14 -10.24 15.46
C VAL A 74 19.93 -10.16 16.38
N ASN A 75 19.05 -9.18 16.14
CA ASN A 75 17.84 -8.97 16.91
C ASN A 75 16.61 -9.33 16.05
N ILE A 76 15.70 -10.15 16.59
CA ILE A 76 14.49 -10.57 15.88
C ILE A 76 13.58 -9.39 15.47
N LEU A 77 13.62 -8.27 16.18
CA LEU A 77 12.87 -7.07 15.83
C LEU A 77 13.39 -6.42 14.53
N GLU A 78 14.66 -6.61 14.19
CA GLU A 78 15.26 -6.15 12.95
C GLU A 78 14.88 -7.02 11.75
N HIS A 79 14.28 -8.19 11.98
CA HIS A 79 13.86 -9.13 10.94
C HIS A 79 12.61 -8.67 10.19
N ASN A 80 11.97 -7.60 10.65
CA ASN A 80 10.88 -6.90 9.94
C ASN A 80 11.47 -5.92 8.94
N PHE A 81 11.71 -6.37 7.70
CA PHE A 81 12.30 -5.57 6.64
C PHE A 81 11.29 -4.59 6.05
N LYS A 82 11.71 -3.34 5.89
CA LYS A 82 10.91 -2.26 5.32
C LYS A 82 11.18 -2.16 3.81
N PHE A 83 10.18 -2.47 3.01
CA PHE A 83 10.24 -2.40 1.55
C PHE A 83 9.47 -1.21 0.96
N GLY A 84 8.96 -0.31 1.80
CA GLY A 84 8.26 0.90 1.34
C GLY A 84 9.17 1.85 0.59
N ASN A 85 8.69 2.41 -0.54
CA ASN A 85 9.45 3.30 -1.41
C ASN A 85 9.20 4.79 -1.13
N LEU A 86 8.24 5.13 -0.27
CA LEU A 86 7.89 6.51 0.05
C LEU A 86 8.71 7.02 1.24
N SER A 87 9.24 8.24 1.12
CA SER A 87 9.85 8.95 2.25
C SER A 87 8.76 9.48 3.20
N GLU A 88 9.11 9.78 4.45
CA GLU A 88 8.17 10.34 5.43
C GLU A 88 7.56 11.67 4.96
N THR A 89 8.35 12.53 4.31
CA THR A 89 7.88 13.79 3.74
C THR A 89 6.85 13.57 2.62
N GLU A 90 7.08 12.64 1.72
CA GLU A 90 6.12 12.27 0.65
C GLU A 90 4.83 11.69 1.23
N ILE A 91 4.91 10.92 2.30
CA ILE A 91 3.76 10.36 3.00
C ILE A 91 2.88 11.47 3.59
N GLU A 92 3.50 12.44 4.27
CA GLU A 92 2.80 13.59 4.87
C GLU A 92 2.15 14.47 3.80
N GLU A 93 2.87 14.78 2.71
CA GLU A 93 2.34 15.54 1.57
C GLU A 93 1.12 14.86 0.94
N LYS A 94 1.18 13.56 0.70
CA LYS A 94 0.07 12.79 0.13
C LYS A 94 -1.13 12.72 1.06
N LYS A 95 -0.93 12.58 2.36
CA LYS A 95 -2.01 12.63 3.36
C LYS A 95 -2.68 14.00 3.38
N ALA A 96 -1.89 15.08 3.39
CA ALA A 96 -2.41 16.45 3.38
C ALA A 96 -3.22 16.74 2.11
N LEU A 97 -2.74 16.35 0.95
CA LEU A 97 -3.47 16.50 -0.33
C LEU A 97 -4.80 15.75 -0.33
N TYR A 98 -4.82 14.54 0.21
CA TYR A 98 -6.05 13.76 0.31
C TYR A 98 -7.06 14.40 1.25
N ASP A 99 -6.63 14.91 2.40
CA ASP A 99 -7.50 15.60 3.36
C ASP A 99 -8.11 16.86 2.78
N GLN A 100 -7.33 17.65 2.01
CA GLN A 100 -7.84 18.81 1.27
C GLN A 100 -8.91 18.40 0.26
N PHE A 101 -8.65 17.37 -0.51
CA PHE A 101 -9.59 16.84 -1.51
C PHE A 101 -10.90 16.33 -0.89
N VAL A 102 -10.83 15.71 0.26
CA VAL A 102 -12.02 15.25 1.00
C VAL A 102 -12.85 16.45 1.47
N LYS A 103 -12.20 17.48 2.01
CA LYS A 103 -12.88 18.73 2.43
C LYS A 103 -13.59 19.43 1.28
N GLU A 104 -12.90 19.58 0.14
CA GLU A 104 -13.49 20.16 -1.07
C GLU A 104 -14.71 19.38 -1.57
N LYS A 105 -14.65 18.06 -1.54
CA LYS A 105 -15.80 17.21 -1.90
C LYS A 105 -16.98 17.35 -0.94
N GLU A 106 -16.72 17.47 0.35
CA GLU A 106 -17.76 17.66 1.35
C GLU A 106 -18.43 19.02 1.20
N GLU A 107 -17.67 20.07 0.93
CA GLU A 107 -18.18 21.41 0.66
C GLU A 107 -19.02 21.46 -0.63
N ALA A 108 -18.55 20.80 -1.68
CA ALA A 108 -19.29 20.69 -2.93
C ALA A 108 -20.65 19.99 -2.73
N LYS A 109 -20.67 18.89 -1.99
CA LYS A 109 -21.93 18.19 -1.66
C LYS A 109 -22.89 19.03 -0.84
N LYS A 110 -22.38 19.84 0.11
CA LYS A 110 -23.20 20.75 0.90
C LYS A 110 -23.82 21.84 0.03
N ARG A 111 -23.09 22.38 -0.95
CA ARG A 111 -23.61 23.36 -1.91
C ARG A 111 -24.71 22.78 -2.79
N GLU A 112 -24.50 21.56 -3.33
CA GLU A 112 -25.53 20.87 -4.13
C GLU A 112 -26.80 20.55 -3.33
N GLN A 113 -26.69 20.28 -2.03
CA GLN A 113 -27.85 20.07 -1.16
C GLN A 113 -28.60 21.35 -0.87
N GLN A 114 -27.91 22.49 -0.74
CA GLN A 114 -28.54 23.80 -0.53
C GLN A 114 -29.28 24.33 -1.79
N GLU A 115 -28.78 23.99 -2.98
CA GLU A 115 -29.47 24.34 -4.23
C GLU A 115 -30.72 23.50 -4.51
N LYS A 116 -30.87 22.35 -3.85
CA LYS A 116 -32.07 21.48 -4.00
C LYS A 116 -33.16 21.76 -2.98
N GLU A 117 -32.89 22.58 -1.99
CA GLU A 117 -33.88 23.11 -1.07
C GLU A 117 -34.36 24.50 -1.54
#